data_976b80c0f04c887756868009f8a5301c
#
_entry.id   976b80c0f04c887756868009f8a5301c
#
_cell.length_a   1.000
_cell.length_b   1.000
_cell.length_c   1.000
_cell.angle_alpha   90.00
_cell.angle_beta   90.00
_cell.angle_gamma   90.00
#
_symmetry.space_group_name_H-M   'P 1'
#
loop_
_entity.id
_entity.type
_entity.pdbx_description
1 polymer ?
#
loop_
_entity_poly.entity_id
_entity_poly.type
_entity_poly.pdbx_seq_one_letter_code
_entity_poly.pdbx_strand_id
1 'polypeptide(L)'
;MKIYGGDGKDWGGWDPKTDYPWYSLDFKSTKEVRSIIFNNLRNDKIFSFVRFGDGPLGYVDDMNHRWHPKDEKIKNEFIKNFKKIDDYNQDDFMVGIPMDTPIMSDGLISPITSIRQCWKSMNKYLDLDRKYFAHNAIHSMFVCEYKMTVDFLNLVKSKKVCIVGNERYPIEVLNYLYGDVHHVKVPYINAFYSHESITNEVIKQQKANNFDVILFAASFATYPTMVSLFEKLNNSVTMIDIGSTIDPFVNDYYNIRATPQGNVVTHSGKRGWWITDYTDFVRNIKKVISDQ
;
A
#
# COMPACT_ATOMS: atom_id res chain seq x y z
N MET A 1 -14.34 12.64 21.14
CA MET A 1 -13.94 13.30 19.87
C MET A 1 -15.11 13.16 18.93
N LYS A 2 -15.71 14.24 18.43
CA LYS A 2 -16.84 14.13 17.49
C LYS A 2 -16.24 13.84 16.10
N ILE A 3 -16.59 12.71 15.54
CA ILE A 3 -16.21 12.34 14.17
C ILE A 3 -17.30 12.91 13.26
N TYR A 4 -16.98 13.96 12.51
CA TYR A 4 -17.90 14.52 11.52
C TYR A 4 -17.58 13.92 10.15
N GLY A 5 -18.62 13.45 9.47
CA GLY A 5 -18.51 13.17 8.03
C GLY A 5 -18.26 14.47 7.27
N GLY A 6 -17.58 14.42 6.13
CA GLY A 6 -17.25 15.58 5.30
C GLY A 6 -18.46 16.37 4.78
N ASP A 7 -19.70 15.92 5.07
CA ASP A 7 -20.98 16.56 4.78
C ASP A 7 -21.65 17.15 6.04
N GLY A 8 -21.00 17.11 7.20
CA GLY A 8 -21.54 17.63 8.45
C GLY A 8 -22.73 16.87 9.03
N LYS A 9 -23.08 15.71 8.46
CA LYS A 9 -24.19 14.90 8.94
C LYS A 9 -23.84 14.11 10.18
N ASP A 10 -24.76 14.10 11.12
CA ASP A 10 -24.78 13.14 12.22
C ASP A 10 -24.93 11.73 11.64
N TRP A 11 -23.99 10.85 11.95
CA TRP A 11 -23.93 9.49 11.42
C TRP A 11 -24.93 8.54 12.08
N GLY A 12 -26.10 9.08 12.48
CA GLY A 12 -27.28 8.29 12.83
C GLY A 12 -27.06 7.33 13.98
N GLY A 13 -26.64 7.86 15.13
CA GLY A 13 -26.54 7.08 16.37
C GLY A 13 -25.38 6.08 16.42
N TRP A 14 -24.44 6.17 15.49
CA TRP A 14 -23.25 5.34 15.49
C TRP A 14 -22.30 5.77 16.63
N ASP A 15 -22.03 4.87 17.56
CA ASP A 15 -21.06 5.06 18.63
C ASP A 15 -19.77 4.28 18.29
N PRO A 16 -18.64 4.97 18.04
CA PRO A 16 -17.40 4.27 17.80
C PRO A 16 -16.98 3.32 18.91
N LYS A 17 -17.41 3.53 20.14
CA LYS A 17 -17.07 2.67 21.29
C LYS A 17 -17.86 1.36 21.30
N THR A 18 -19.11 1.38 20.81
CA THR A 18 -19.99 0.20 20.82
C THR A 18 -20.03 -0.50 19.48
N ASP A 19 -19.92 0.25 18.38
CA ASP A 19 -20.06 -0.28 17.03
C ASP A 19 -18.72 -0.73 16.42
N TYR A 20 -17.60 -0.39 17.11
CA TYR A 20 -16.25 -0.76 16.66
C TYR A 20 -15.39 -1.24 17.84
N PRO A 21 -15.18 -2.54 17.98
CA PRO A 21 -14.34 -3.10 19.03
C PRO A 21 -12.84 -2.78 18.88
N TRP A 22 -12.40 -2.04 17.86
CA TRP A 22 -10.99 -1.65 17.69
C TRP A 22 -10.37 -0.87 18.86
N TYR A 23 -11.19 -0.30 19.75
CA TYR A 23 -10.67 0.29 20.98
C TYR A 23 -9.99 -0.72 21.90
N SER A 24 -10.23 -2.01 21.67
CA SER A 24 -9.56 -3.11 22.37
C SER A 24 -8.35 -3.67 21.61
N LEU A 25 -8.14 -3.26 20.34
CA LEU A 25 -7.03 -3.76 19.55
C LEU A 25 -5.70 -3.10 19.93
N ASP A 26 -4.62 -3.87 19.94
CA ASP A 26 -3.27 -3.31 19.94
C ASP A 26 -2.99 -2.73 18.54
N PHE A 27 -3.27 -1.44 18.39
CA PHE A 27 -3.17 -0.73 17.12
C PHE A 27 -2.10 0.36 17.18
N LYS A 28 -1.18 0.31 16.21
CA LYS A 28 -0.15 1.34 16.05
C LYS A 28 -0.61 2.41 15.07
N SER A 29 -0.64 3.65 15.54
CA SER A 29 -1.04 4.84 14.77
C SER A 29 -0.10 5.11 13.59
N THR A 30 -0.55 5.92 12.65
CA THR A 30 0.25 6.38 11.51
C THR A 30 1.63 6.91 11.92
N LYS A 31 1.71 7.70 13.00
CA LYS A 31 2.97 8.26 13.52
C LYS A 31 3.89 7.18 14.07
N GLU A 32 3.36 6.23 14.83
CA GLU A 32 4.14 5.11 15.37
C GLU A 32 4.66 4.20 14.25
N VAL A 33 3.80 3.85 13.27
CA VAL A 33 4.18 3.01 12.13
C VAL A 33 5.30 3.64 11.33
N ARG A 34 5.23 4.94 11.04
CA ARG A 34 6.30 5.66 10.37
C ARG A 34 7.60 5.60 11.15
N SER A 35 7.52 5.85 12.46
CA SER A 35 8.71 5.76 13.33
C SER A 35 9.33 4.38 13.31
N ILE A 36 8.51 3.32 13.35
CA ILE A 36 8.97 1.92 13.28
C ILE A 36 9.66 1.67 11.93
N ILE A 37 9.01 2.02 10.80
CA ILE A 37 9.56 1.81 9.45
C ILE A 37 10.90 2.55 9.29
N PHE A 38 10.97 3.83 9.68
CA PHE A 38 12.20 4.61 9.59
C PHE A 38 13.32 4.06 10.46
N ASN A 39 13.00 3.66 11.69
CA ASN A 39 13.99 3.08 12.59
C ASN A 39 14.49 1.73 12.07
N ASN A 40 13.60 0.88 11.58
CA ASN A 40 14.00 -0.42 11.02
C ASN A 40 14.89 -0.24 9.78
N LEU A 41 14.51 0.65 8.85
CA LEU A 41 15.33 0.95 7.66
C LEU A 41 16.70 1.54 7.99
N ARG A 42 16.81 2.42 9.02
CA ARG A 42 18.07 3.03 9.44
C ARG A 42 19.02 2.02 10.12
N ASN A 43 18.46 1.04 10.79
CA ASN A 43 19.21 0.03 11.53
C ASN A 43 19.35 -1.30 10.80
N ASP A 44 19.01 -1.34 9.50
CA ASP A 44 19.06 -2.54 8.66
C ASP A 44 18.29 -3.73 9.25
N LYS A 45 17.26 -3.44 10.06
CA LYS A 45 16.39 -4.48 10.60
C LYS A 45 15.44 -4.95 9.49
N ILE A 46 15.41 -6.27 9.27
CA ILE A 46 14.51 -6.89 8.29
C ILE A 46 13.09 -6.89 8.85
N PHE A 47 12.12 -6.50 8.02
CA PHE A 47 10.69 -6.53 8.32
C PHE A 47 9.87 -6.52 7.03
N SER A 48 8.62 -6.89 7.15
CA SER A 48 7.62 -6.74 6.07
C SER A 48 6.48 -5.84 6.54
N PHE A 49 6.02 -4.94 5.68
CA PHE A 49 4.83 -4.12 5.92
C PHE A 49 3.85 -4.27 4.77
N VAL A 50 2.79 -5.04 4.99
CA VAL A 50 1.69 -5.26 4.02
C VAL A 50 0.47 -4.45 4.42
N ARG A 51 -0.30 -3.93 3.44
CA ARG A 51 -1.44 -3.06 3.70
C ARG A 51 -2.73 -3.69 3.20
N PHE A 52 -3.51 -4.27 4.08
CA PHE A 52 -4.89 -4.68 3.78
C PHE A 52 -5.81 -3.46 3.89
N GLY A 53 -5.82 -2.65 2.84
CA GLY A 53 -6.68 -1.47 2.75
C GLY A 53 -8.14 -1.81 2.48
N ASP A 54 -8.91 -0.79 2.17
CA ASP A 54 -10.34 -0.89 1.81
C ASP A 54 -10.60 -1.78 0.59
N GLY A 55 -9.67 -1.81 -0.37
CA GLY A 55 -9.78 -2.64 -1.57
C GLY A 55 -9.93 -4.13 -1.26
N PRO A 56 -8.90 -4.81 -0.70
CA PRO A 56 -8.97 -6.25 -0.42
C PRO A 56 -9.99 -6.60 0.66
N LEU A 57 -10.12 -5.80 1.72
CA LEU A 57 -11.10 -6.04 2.78
C LEU A 57 -12.54 -5.90 2.29
N GLY A 58 -12.82 -4.89 1.48
CA GLY A 58 -14.13 -4.75 0.85
C GLY A 58 -14.42 -5.86 -0.16
N TYR A 59 -13.38 -6.29 -0.90
CA TYR A 59 -13.54 -7.32 -1.93
C TYR A 59 -13.97 -8.68 -1.36
N VAL A 60 -13.43 -9.11 -0.22
CA VAL A 60 -13.82 -10.36 0.44
C VAL A 60 -15.25 -10.32 1.00
N ASP A 61 -15.80 -9.13 1.21
CA ASP A 61 -17.19 -8.90 1.64
C ASP A 61 -18.13 -8.57 0.45
N ASP A 62 -17.76 -9.04 -0.74
CA ASP A 62 -18.52 -8.92 -1.99
C ASP A 62 -18.79 -7.49 -2.49
N MET A 63 -18.01 -6.53 -2.04
CA MET A 63 -18.06 -5.17 -2.57
C MET A 63 -17.55 -5.13 -4.02
N ASN A 64 -18.21 -4.32 -4.84
CA ASN A 64 -17.72 -4.06 -6.19
C ASN A 64 -16.39 -3.32 -6.15
N HIS A 65 -15.36 -3.90 -6.72
CA HIS A 65 -14.07 -3.27 -6.85
C HIS A 65 -13.86 -2.73 -8.27
N ARG A 66 -13.49 -1.45 -8.36
CA ARG A 66 -13.39 -0.73 -9.65
C ARG A 66 -12.37 -1.34 -10.61
N TRP A 67 -11.30 -1.90 -10.06
CA TRP A 67 -10.13 -2.36 -10.82
C TRP A 67 -10.08 -3.88 -11.02
N HIS A 68 -10.92 -4.60 -10.32
CA HIS A 68 -10.94 -6.05 -10.35
C HIS A 68 -12.39 -6.55 -10.45
N PRO A 69 -12.68 -7.44 -11.40
CA PRO A 69 -13.99 -8.09 -11.46
C PRO A 69 -14.20 -8.96 -10.23
N LYS A 70 -15.45 -9.23 -9.88
CA LYS A 70 -15.75 -10.23 -8.86
C LYS A 70 -15.26 -11.59 -9.34
N ASP A 71 -14.43 -12.23 -8.51
CA ASP A 71 -13.86 -13.53 -8.77
C ASP A 71 -13.63 -14.26 -7.44
N GLU A 72 -14.27 -15.41 -7.29
CA GLU A 72 -14.14 -16.23 -6.09
C GLU A 72 -12.70 -16.73 -5.86
N LYS A 73 -11.90 -16.87 -6.92
CA LYS A 73 -10.48 -17.23 -6.80
C LYS A 73 -9.70 -16.14 -6.05
N ILE A 74 -9.93 -14.88 -6.41
CA ILE A 74 -9.29 -13.72 -5.73
C ILE A 74 -9.73 -13.68 -4.27
N LYS A 75 -11.05 -13.80 -4.03
CA LYS A 75 -11.63 -13.76 -2.69
C LYS A 75 -11.07 -14.86 -1.79
N ASN A 76 -11.06 -16.10 -2.29
CA ASN A 76 -10.56 -17.25 -1.55
C ASN A 76 -9.06 -17.13 -1.25
N GLU A 77 -8.26 -16.62 -2.18
CA GLU A 77 -6.83 -16.40 -1.93
C GLU A 77 -6.60 -15.31 -0.87
N PHE A 78 -7.40 -14.24 -0.86
CA PHE A 78 -7.30 -13.24 0.21
C PHE A 78 -7.66 -13.81 1.57
N ILE A 79 -8.75 -14.56 1.68
CA ILE A 79 -9.15 -15.21 2.94
C ILE A 79 -8.07 -16.17 3.43
N LYS A 80 -7.47 -16.94 2.52
CA LYS A 80 -6.36 -17.82 2.83
C LYS A 80 -5.14 -17.06 3.36
N ASN A 81 -4.80 -15.93 2.73
CA ASN A 81 -3.69 -15.11 3.16
C ASN A 81 -3.97 -14.43 4.53
N PHE A 82 -5.20 -13.99 4.79
CA PHE A 82 -5.56 -13.47 6.11
C PHE A 82 -5.32 -14.49 7.23
N LYS A 83 -5.71 -15.75 7.01
CA LYS A 83 -5.46 -16.82 7.98
C LYS A 83 -3.98 -17.14 8.17
N LYS A 84 -3.18 -17.10 7.09
CA LYS A 84 -1.74 -17.37 7.16
C LYS A 84 -0.98 -16.34 7.98
N ILE A 85 -1.33 -15.06 7.83
CA ILE A 85 -0.63 -14.00 8.54
C ILE A 85 -0.83 -14.05 10.06
N ASP A 86 -1.87 -14.73 10.54
CA ASP A 86 -2.12 -14.87 11.99
C ASP A 86 -1.00 -15.67 12.68
N ASP A 87 -0.33 -16.57 11.94
CA ASP A 87 0.79 -17.36 12.42
C ASP A 87 2.14 -16.61 12.41
N TYR A 88 2.23 -15.43 11.78
CA TYR A 88 3.49 -14.71 11.62
C TYR A 88 3.79 -13.81 12.82
N ASN A 89 5.09 -13.69 13.16
CA ASN A 89 5.52 -12.70 14.13
C ASN A 89 5.11 -11.29 13.67
N GLN A 90 4.45 -10.57 14.56
CA GLN A 90 3.79 -9.28 14.23
C GLN A 90 4.78 -8.13 14.04
N ASP A 91 5.98 -8.23 14.58
CA ASP A 91 7.02 -7.23 14.39
C ASP A 91 7.87 -7.49 13.14
N ASP A 92 7.87 -8.73 12.65
CA ASP A 92 8.55 -9.13 11.41
C ASP A 92 7.62 -9.01 10.20
N PHE A 93 6.31 -9.28 10.39
CA PHE A 93 5.28 -9.13 9.35
C PHE A 93 4.16 -8.21 9.85
N MET A 94 4.36 -6.92 9.64
CA MET A 94 3.46 -5.85 10.06
C MET A 94 2.25 -5.77 9.13
N VAL A 95 1.05 -5.92 9.68
CA VAL A 95 -0.21 -5.89 8.93
C VAL A 95 -0.90 -4.55 9.12
N GLY A 96 -0.95 -3.78 8.05
CA GLY A 96 -1.66 -2.50 8.01
C GLY A 96 -3.13 -2.67 7.69
N ILE A 97 -4.01 -2.12 8.53
CA ILE A 97 -5.46 -2.12 8.35
C ILE A 97 -6.03 -0.70 8.39
N PRO A 98 -7.21 -0.44 7.78
CA PRO A 98 -7.79 0.91 7.67
C PRO A 98 -8.50 1.36 8.94
N MET A 99 -7.78 1.47 10.05
CA MET A 99 -8.35 1.91 11.33
C MET A 99 -8.04 3.35 11.69
N ASP A 100 -6.91 3.87 11.21
CA ASP A 100 -6.50 5.23 11.46
C ASP A 100 -6.99 6.08 10.29
N THR A 101 -8.21 6.51 10.38
CA THR A 101 -8.73 7.55 9.50
C THR A 101 -9.28 8.70 10.31
N PRO A 102 -8.50 9.31 11.13
CA PRO A 102 -8.85 10.66 11.44
C PRO A 102 -8.27 11.52 10.35
N ILE A 103 -8.94 12.56 10.10
CA ILE A 103 -8.41 13.81 9.69
C ILE A 103 -6.96 13.67 9.20
N MET A 104 -6.78 13.48 7.91
CA MET A 104 -5.53 13.85 7.28
C MET A 104 -5.21 15.28 7.75
N SER A 105 -3.97 15.64 7.90
CA SER A 105 -3.54 16.92 8.43
C SER A 105 -4.17 18.14 7.72
N ASP A 106 -4.81 17.94 6.58
CA ASP A 106 -5.54 18.91 5.77
C ASP A 106 -7.07 18.86 5.93
N GLY A 107 -7.60 18.08 6.89
CA GLY A 107 -9.03 17.96 7.12
C GLY A 107 -9.78 17.03 6.14
N LEU A 108 -9.11 16.33 5.24
CA LEU A 108 -9.74 15.34 4.37
C LEU A 108 -10.04 14.07 5.15
N ILE A 109 -11.33 13.73 5.25
CA ILE A 109 -11.84 12.53 5.91
C ILE A 109 -12.00 11.45 4.86
N SER A 110 -11.32 10.31 5.07
CA SER A 110 -11.66 9.11 4.31
C SER A 110 -13.12 8.71 4.59
N PRO A 111 -13.88 8.28 3.59
CA PRO A 111 -15.30 7.97 3.80
C PRO A 111 -15.47 6.89 4.87
N ILE A 112 -16.10 7.24 5.99
CA ILE A 112 -16.41 6.31 7.10
C ILE A 112 -17.17 5.07 6.61
N THR A 113 -17.94 5.20 5.52
CA THR A 113 -18.61 4.07 4.87
C THR A 113 -17.67 2.96 4.44
N SER A 114 -16.50 3.28 3.89
CA SER A 114 -15.52 2.26 3.50
C SER A 114 -14.90 1.56 4.71
N ILE A 115 -14.71 2.27 5.81
CA ILE A 115 -14.21 1.68 7.06
C ILE A 115 -15.23 0.73 7.68
N ARG A 116 -16.50 1.13 7.74
CA ARG A 116 -17.59 0.24 8.21
C ARG A 116 -17.66 -1.05 7.43
N GLN A 117 -17.47 -0.98 6.11
CA GLN A 117 -17.48 -2.15 5.25
C GLN A 117 -16.25 -3.02 5.48
N CYS A 118 -15.07 -2.40 5.58
CA CYS A 118 -13.84 -3.12 5.92
C CYS A 118 -13.91 -3.81 7.28
N TRP A 119 -14.58 -3.18 8.24
CA TRP A 119 -14.71 -3.70 9.59
C TRP A 119 -15.43 -5.06 9.65
N LYS A 120 -16.47 -5.25 8.86
CA LYS A 120 -17.16 -6.54 8.80
C LYS A 120 -16.22 -7.65 8.33
N SER A 121 -15.43 -7.36 7.30
CA SER A 121 -14.45 -8.31 6.78
C SER A 121 -13.32 -8.56 7.78
N MET A 122 -12.83 -7.52 8.44
CA MET A 122 -11.80 -7.63 9.47
C MET A 122 -12.29 -8.51 10.64
N ASN A 123 -13.46 -8.22 11.19
CA ASN A 123 -14.04 -8.97 12.29
C ASN A 123 -14.34 -10.44 11.96
N LYS A 124 -14.50 -10.75 10.67
CA LYS A 124 -14.78 -12.10 10.20
C LYS A 124 -13.53 -12.92 9.85
N TYR A 125 -12.48 -12.26 9.39
CA TYR A 125 -11.35 -12.94 8.75
C TYR A 125 -10.00 -12.68 9.40
N LEU A 126 -9.88 -11.67 10.27
CA LEU A 126 -8.63 -11.33 10.96
C LEU A 126 -8.69 -11.73 12.44
N ASP A 127 -7.56 -12.12 12.97
CA ASP A 127 -7.41 -12.33 14.41
C ASP A 127 -7.36 -10.97 15.12
N LEU A 128 -8.37 -10.67 15.93
CA LEU A 128 -8.50 -9.39 16.62
C LEU A 128 -7.57 -9.27 17.85
N ASP A 129 -6.96 -10.35 18.31
CA ASP A 129 -5.98 -10.33 19.39
C ASP A 129 -4.56 -10.00 18.87
N ARG A 130 -4.42 -9.91 17.54
CA ARG A 130 -3.17 -9.52 16.90
C ARG A 130 -2.94 -8.01 16.96
N LYS A 131 -1.66 -7.61 17.03
CA LYS A 131 -1.24 -6.22 16.82
C LYS A 131 -1.42 -5.81 15.36
N TYR A 132 -2.03 -4.66 15.14
CA TYR A 132 -2.22 -4.07 13.81
C TYR A 132 -1.58 -2.69 13.68
N PHE A 133 -1.40 -2.25 12.44
CA PHE A 133 -0.69 -1.04 12.08
C PHE A 133 -1.54 -0.17 11.16
N ALA A 134 -1.35 1.15 11.21
CA ALA A 134 -2.05 2.07 10.29
C ALA A 134 -1.63 1.82 8.84
N HIS A 135 -2.56 1.36 8.00
CA HIS A 135 -2.29 0.98 6.61
C HIS A 135 -1.84 2.15 5.74
N ASN A 136 -2.26 3.37 6.07
CA ASN A 136 -1.99 4.58 5.30
C ASN A 136 -0.66 5.25 5.67
N ALA A 137 0.13 4.69 6.57
CA ALA A 137 1.33 5.32 7.09
C ALA A 137 2.31 5.81 6.00
N ILE A 138 2.58 4.99 4.99
CA ILE A 138 3.42 5.38 3.85
C ILE A 138 2.65 6.30 2.90
N HIS A 139 1.43 5.94 2.54
CA HIS A 139 0.65 6.67 1.56
C HIS A 139 0.36 8.11 2.02
N SER A 140 -0.06 8.32 3.26
CA SER A 140 -0.34 9.64 3.80
C SER A 140 0.93 10.51 3.93
N MET A 141 2.10 9.91 4.11
CA MET A 141 3.37 10.61 4.04
C MET A 141 3.59 11.26 2.67
N PHE A 142 3.38 10.48 1.60
CA PHE A 142 3.47 10.98 0.22
C PHE A 142 2.38 12.00 -0.14
N VAL A 143 1.28 12.03 0.58
CA VAL A 143 0.18 12.99 0.37
C VAL A 143 0.38 14.26 1.16
N CYS A 144 0.79 14.18 2.43
CA CYS A 144 0.68 15.27 3.38
C CYS A 144 2.02 15.79 3.92
N GLU A 145 3.14 15.05 3.76
CA GLU A 145 4.36 15.37 4.49
C GLU A 145 5.60 15.30 3.59
N TYR A 146 5.80 16.35 2.81
CA TYR A 146 6.91 16.47 1.85
C TYR A 146 8.28 16.11 2.43
N LYS A 147 8.65 16.74 3.56
CA LYS A 147 9.96 16.49 4.19
C LYS A 147 10.15 15.02 4.56
N MET A 148 9.14 14.42 5.16
CA MET A 148 9.20 13.01 5.55
C MET A 148 9.26 12.09 4.32
N THR A 149 8.59 12.45 3.24
CA THR A 149 8.70 11.74 1.95
C THR A 149 10.12 11.80 1.41
N VAL A 150 10.76 12.97 1.42
CA VAL A 150 12.16 13.13 0.99
C VAL A 150 13.08 12.28 1.86
N ASP A 151 12.91 12.31 3.17
CA ASP A 151 13.71 11.51 4.10
C ASP A 151 13.55 10.00 3.84
N PHE A 152 12.32 9.54 3.59
CA PHE A 152 12.05 8.15 3.23
C PHE A 152 12.72 7.76 1.92
N LEU A 153 12.56 8.56 0.86
CA LEU A 153 13.17 8.31 -0.44
C LEU A 153 14.70 8.27 -0.36
N ASN A 154 15.31 9.21 0.39
CA ASN A 154 16.77 9.22 0.57
C ASN A 154 17.26 7.99 1.33
N LEU A 155 16.51 7.55 2.34
CA LEU A 155 16.84 6.35 3.10
C LEU A 155 16.74 5.09 2.23
N VAL A 156 15.72 4.99 1.39
CA VAL A 156 15.56 3.88 0.45
C VAL A 156 16.63 3.92 -0.64
N LYS A 157 16.99 5.09 -1.17
CA LYS A 157 18.07 5.24 -2.18
C LYS A 157 19.44 4.74 -1.70
N SER A 158 19.68 4.70 -0.40
CA SER A 158 20.93 4.18 0.16
C SER A 158 21.01 2.64 0.18
N LYS A 159 19.96 1.96 -0.29
CA LYS A 159 19.82 0.50 -0.28
C LYS A 159 19.83 -0.07 -1.69
N LYS A 160 20.08 -1.37 -1.82
CA LYS A 160 19.79 -2.09 -3.07
C LYS A 160 18.30 -2.36 -3.15
N VAL A 161 17.63 -1.74 -4.12
CA VAL A 161 16.17 -1.71 -4.21
C VAL A 161 15.66 -2.56 -5.37
N CYS A 162 14.65 -3.38 -5.09
CA CYS A 162 13.79 -3.97 -6.10
C CYS A 162 12.40 -3.34 -6.01
N ILE A 163 11.81 -2.97 -7.14
CA ILE A 163 10.43 -2.51 -7.23
C ILE A 163 9.61 -3.55 -7.96
N VAL A 164 8.58 -4.06 -7.29
CA VAL A 164 7.55 -4.92 -7.88
C VAL A 164 6.35 -4.05 -8.18
N GLY A 165 6.20 -3.65 -9.44
CA GLY A 165 5.22 -2.62 -9.79
C GLY A 165 4.79 -2.64 -11.24
N ASN A 166 3.82 -1.79 -11.54
CA ASN A 166 3.19 -1.68 -12.85
C ASN A 166 4.25 -1.63 -13.98
N GLU A 167 4.08 -2.47 -15.00
CA GLU A 167 4.98 -2.57 -16.17
C GLU A 167 5.15 -1.26 -16.92
N ARG A 168 4.23 -0.30 -16.74
CA ARG A 168 4.24 1.02 -17.36
C ARG A 168 4.96 2.08 -16.55
N TYR A 169 5.53 1.75 -15.39
CA TYR A 169 6.38 2.69 -14.70
C TYR A 169 7.68 2.89 -15.46
N PRO A 170 8.01 4.13 -15.86
CA PRO A 170 9.29 4.41 -16.51
C PRO A 170 10.44 4.18 -15.55
N ILE A 171 11.47 3.48 -16.00
CA ILE A 171 12.62 3.15 -15.16
C ILE A 171 13.32 4.41 -14.65
N GLU A 172 13.33 5.47 -15.46
CA GLU A 172 13.95 6.75 -15.14
C GLU A 172 13.26 7.43 -13.96
N VAL A 173 11.91 7.36 -13.89
CA VAL A 173 11.14 7.87 -12.76
C VAL A 173 11.40 7.03 -11.52
N LEU A 174 11.46 5.72 -11.65
CA LEU A 174 11.79 4.84 -10.55
C LEU A 174 13.20 5.12 -10.01
N ASN A 175 14.18 5.26 -10.89
CA ASN A 175 15.56 5.59 -10.53
C ASN A 175 15.66 7.00 -9.90
N TYR A 176 14.90 7.95 -10.40
CA TYR A 176 14.83 9.27 -9.77
C TYR A 176 14.30 9.22 -8.34
N LEU A 177 13.25 8.43 -8.11
CA LEU A 177 12.61 8.32 -6.78
C LEU A 177 13.41 7.46 -5.81
N TYR A 178 13.95 6.34 -6.25
CA TYR A 178 14.47 5.29 -5.36
C TYR A 178 15.94 4.90 -5.60
N GLY A 179 16.64 5.55 -6.51
CA GLY A 179 18.02 5.21 -6.87
C GLY A 179 18.08 4.17 -7.99
N ASP A 180 19.23 3.53 -8.16
CA ASP A 180 19.40 2.45 -9.15
C ASP A 180 18.57 1.23 -8.73
N VAL A 181 17.41 1.06 -9.36
CA VAL A 181 16.44 0.02 -8.98
C VAL A 181 16.36 -1.11 -10.01
N HIS A 182 16.12 -2.31 -9.50
CA HIS A 182 15.65 -3.41 -10.32
C HIS A 182 14.10 -3.40 -10.38
N HIS A 183 13.51 -3.43 -11.57
CA HIS A 183 12.07 -3.38 -11.77
C HIS A 183 11.50 -4.73 -12.17
N VAL A 184 10.82 -5.42 -11.28
CA VAL A 184 10.00 -6.59 -11.59
C VAL A 184 8.63 -6.10 -12.06
N LYS A 185 8.37 -6.27 -13.34
CA LYS A 185 7.18 -5.75 -14.02
C LYS A 185 5.93 -6.55 -13.68
N VAL A 186 4.87 -5.84 -13.33
CA VAL A 186 3.55 -6.38 -13.02
C VAL A 186 2.57 -5.92 -14.09
N PRO A 187 1.76 -6.82 -14.68
CA PRO A 187 0.73 -6.42 -15.64
C PRO A 187 -0.17 -5.31 -15.09
N TYR A 188 -0.44 -4.28 -15.89
CA TYR A 188 -1.28 -3.16 -15.45
C TYR A 188 -2.77 -3.51 -15.38
N ILE A 189 -3.19 -4.61 -16.01
CA ILE A 189 -4.53 -5.17 -15.96
C ILE A 189 -4.46 -6.55 -15.31
N ASN A 190 -5.40 -6.85 -14.42
CA ASN A 190 -5.58 -8.17 -13.82
C ASN A 190 -4.30 -8.73 -13.15
N ALA A 191 -3.51 -7.87 -12.54
CA ALA A 191 -2.24 -8.21 -11.90
C ALA A 191 -2.32 -9.42 -10.95
N PHE A 192 -3.46 -9.62 -10.27
CA PHE A 192 -3.66 -10.72 -9.33
C PHE A 192 -3.32 -12.09 -9.95
N TYR A 193 -3.75 -12.35 -11.18
CA TYR A 193 -3.56 -13.67 -11.81
C TYR A 193 -2.09 -13.98 -12.13
N SER A 194 -1.21 -13.00 -12.02
CA SER A 194 0.23 -13.14 -12.23
C SER A 194 1.02 -13.28 -10.92
N HIS A 195 0.38 -13.32 -9.74
CA HIS A 195 1.08 -13.27 -8.45
C HIS A 195 2.09 -14.40 -8.26
N GLU A 196 1.82 -15.62 -8.74
CA GLU A 196 2.75 -16.74 -8.66
C GLU A 196 3.99 -16.53 -9.53
N SER A 197 3.81 -16.07 -10.78
CA SER A 197 4.92 -15.76 -11.68
C SER A 197 5.75 -14.58 -11.17
N ILE A 198 5.11 -13.55 -10.62
CA ILE A 198 5.76 -12.44 -9.97
C ILE A 198 6.59 -12.91 -8.77
N THR A 199 6.02 -13.77 -7.91
CA THR A 199 6.73 -14.36 -6.77
C THR A 199 8.00 -15.08 -7.22
N ASN A 200 7.90 -15.93 -8.25
CA ASN A 200 9.04 -16.69 -8.76
C ASN A 200 10.11 -15.79 -9.35
N GLU A 201 9.72 -14.75 -10.09
CA GLU A 201 10.67 -13.78 -10.63
C GLU A 201 11.37 -12.98 -9.51
N VAL A 202 10.64 -12.52 -8.49
CA VAL A 202 11.24 -11.83 -7.34
C VAL A 202 12.25 -12.73 -6.62
N ILE A 203 11.93 -14.01 -6.39
CA ILE A 203 12.87 -14.96 -5.76
C ILE A 203 14.14 -15.13 -6.60
N LYS A 204 13.99 -15.28 -7.91
CA LYS A 204 15.11 -15.39 -8.85
C LYS A 204 15.98 -14.14 -8.79
N GLN A 205 15.38 -12.97 -8.83
CA GLN A 205 16.09 -11.68 -8.79
C GLN A 205 16.72 -11.43 -7.43
N GLN A 206 16.06 -11.79 -6.33
CA GLN A 206 16.64 -11.69 -4.99
C GLN A 206 17.90 -12.55 -4.85
N LYS A 207 17.88 -13.78 -5.36
CA LYS A 207 19.05 -14.66 -5.35
C LYS A 207 20.20 -14.12 -6.19
N ALA A 208 19.92 -13.45 -7.29
CA ALA A 208 20.95 -12.91 -8.19
C ALA A 208 21.54 -11.59 -7.68
N ASN A 209 20.74 -10.74 -7.04
CA ASN A 209 21.14 -9.36 -6.75
C ASN A 209 21.29 -9.06 -5.26
N ASN A 210 20.72 -9.87 -4.37
CA ASN A 210 20.71 -9.66 -2.91
C ASN A 210 20.23 -8.26 -2.53
N PHE A 211 18.95 -7.96 -2.81
CA PHE A 211 18.33 -6.69 -2.47
C PHE A 211 18.20 -6.52 -0.95
N ASP A 212 18.35 -5.30 -0.47
CA ASP A 212 18.08 -4.92 0.91
C ASP A 212 16.59 -4.65 1.14
N VAL A 213 15.92 -4.08 0.12
CA VAL A 213 14.52 -3.67 0.19
C VAL A 213 13.78 -4.02 -1.10
N ILE A 214 12.59 -4.60 -0.94
CA ILE A 214 11.64 -4.83 -2.04
C ILE A 214 10.40 -3.96 -1.79
N LEU A 215 10.11 -3.05 -2.71
CA LEU A 215 8.94 -2.18 -2.66
C LEU A 215 7.83 -2.72 -3.56
N PHE A 216 6.61 -2.76 -3.04
CA PHE A 216 5.44 -3.29 -3.76
C PHE A 216 4.46 -2.19 -4.14
N ALA A 217 4.16 -2.10 -5.42
CA ALA A 217 3.12 -1.27 -6.03
C ALA A 217 2.31 -2.11 -7.05
N ALA A 218 1.90 -3.31 -6.64
CA ALA A 218 1.40 -4.38 -7.52
C ALA A 218 -0.11 -4.65 -7.39
N SER A 219 -0.86 -3.68 -6.86
CA SER A 219 -2.31 -3.82 -6.67
C SER A 219 -2.67 -5.10 -5.89
N PHE A 220 -3.70 -5.84 -6.31
CA PHE A 220 -4.15 -7.08 -5.66
C PHE A 220 -3.12 -8.22 -5.69
N ALA A 221 -2.13 -8.17 -6.56
CA ALA A 221 -1.03 -9.13 -6.56
C ALA A 221 -0.09 -8.95 -5.36
N THR A 222 -0.04 -7.76 -4.74
CA THR A 222 0.84 -7.46 -3.61
C THR A 222 0.67 -8.47 -2.47
N TYR A 223 -0.57 -8.74 -2.07
CA TYR A 223 -0.86 -9.54 -0.87
C TYR A 223 -0.39 -10.99 -0.97
N PRO A 224 -0.84 -11.78 -1.98
CA PRO A 224 -0.39 -13.17 -2.10
C PRO A 224 1.11 -13.26 -2.41
N THR A 225 1.66 -12.28 -3.13
CA THR A 225 3.09 -12.24 -3.43
C THR A 225 3.90 -12.01 -2.15
N MET A 226 3.57 -11.00 -1.33
CA MET A 226 4.32 -10.71 -0.10
C MET A 226 4.21 -11.85 0.92
N VAL A 227 3.04 -12.44 1.12
CA VAL A 227 2.84 -13.60 2.00
C VAL A 227 3.70 -14.79 1.53
N SER A 228 3.66 -15.10 0.23
CA SER A 228 4.46 -16.19 -0.34
C SER A 228 5.97 -15.94 -0.27
N LEU A 229 6.41 -14.69 -0.47
CA LEU A 229 7.83 -14.32 -0.39
C LEU A 229 8.33 -14.35 1.06
N PHE A 230 7.53 -13.93 2.03
CA PHE A 230 7.88 -13.98 3.44
C PHE A 230 8.23 -15.41 3.86
N GLU A 231 7.40 -16.38 3.46
CA GLU A 231 7.67 -17.81 3.71
C GLU A 231 8.89 -18.32 2.93
N LYS A 232 8.93 -18.09 1.62
CA LYS A 232 9.94 -18.67 0.72
C LYS A 232 11.34 -18.06 0.87
N LEU A 233 11.42 -16.80 1.29
CA LEU A 233 12.68 -16.12 1.57
C LEU A 233 13.06 -16.17 3.06
N ASN A 234 12.24 -16.82 3.87
CA ASN A 234 12.48 -16.97 5.30
C ASN A 234 12.78 -15.62 6.00
N ASN A 235 11.98 -14.61 5.71
CA ASN A 235 12.13 -13.24 6.24
C ASN A 235 13.57 -12.68 6.10
N SER A 236 14.22 -12.89 4.96
CA SER A 236 15.62 -12.48 4.75
C SER A 236 15.78 -11.14 4.02
N VAL A 237 14.70 -10.46 3.68
CA VAL A 237 14.70 -9.17 2.98
C VAL A 237 13.55 -8.29 3.45
N THR A 238 13.80 -6.99 3.57
CA THR A 238 12.74 -6.03 3.90
C THR A 238 11.76 -5.88 2.74
N MET A 239 10.45 -6.01 3.03
CA MET A 239 9.37 -5.86 2.05
C MET A 239 8.38 -4.79 2.49
N ILE A 240 8.09 -3.81 1.62
CA ILE A 240 7.20 -2.69 1.95
C ILE A 240 6.15 -2.50 0.85
N ASP A 241 4.88 -2.62 1.22
CA ASP A 241 3.78 -2.21 0.35
C ASP A 241 3.65 -0.68 0.36
N ILE A 242 4.10 -0.05 -0.72
CA ILE A 242 3.99 1.39 -0.94
C ILE A 242 2.70 1.76 -1.70
N GLY A 243 1.97 0.79 -2.21
CA GLY A 243 0.72 0.98 -2.94
C GLY A 243 0.87 1.89 -4.14
N SER A 244 -0.02 2.86 -4.25
CA SER A 244 -0.09 3.79 -5.38
C SER A 244 0.77 5.06 -5.23
N THR A 245 1.78 5.06 -4.38
CA THR A 245 2.61 6.26 -4.13
C THR A 245 3.42 6.72 -5.34
N ILE A 246 3.66 5.85 -6.32
CA ILE A 246 4.35 6.18 -7.57
C ILE A 246 3.40 6.80 -8.61
N ASP A 247 2.14 6.41 -8.60
CA ASP A 247 1.16 6.79 -9.63
C ASP A 247 1.08 8.30 -9.91
N PRO A 248 1.08 9.20 -8.91
CA PRO A 248 0.98 10.63 -9.14
C PRO A 248 2.12 11.22 -9.96
N PHE A 249 3.29 10.57 -9.91
CA PHE A 249 4.47 11.05 -10.62
C PHE A 249 4.48 10.67 -12.10
N VAL A 250 3.67 9.69 -12.49
CA VAL A 250 3.68 9.15 -13.85
C VAL A 250 2.31 9.17 -14.53
N ASN A 251 1.22 9.34 -13.78
CA ASN A 251 -0.15 9.15 -14.30
C ASN A 251 -0.55 10.15 -15.38
N ASP A 252 -0.03 11.38 -15.31
CA ASP A 252 -0.30 12.42 -16.32
C ASP A 252 0.40 12.13 -17.67
N TYR A 253 1.38 11.24 -17.69
CA TYR A 253 2.20 10.93 -18.84
C TYR A 253 1.95 9.54 -19.43
N TYR A 254 1.62 8.56 -18.58
CA TYR A 254 1.70 7.15 -18.96
C TYR A 254 0.43 6.37 -18.64
N ASN A 255 -0.73 6.88 -18.62
CA ASN A 255 -1.98 6.10 -18.49
C ASN A 255 -1.79 4.74 -17.78
N ILE A 256 -1.25 4.76 -16.57
CA ILE A 256 -0.79 3.56 -15.86
C ILE A 256 -1.91 2.75 -15.19
N ARG A 257 -3.13 3.27 -15.18
CA ARG A 257 -4.28 2.57 -14.61
C ARG A 257 -5.33 2.28 -15.67
N ALA A 258 -5.80 1.04 -15.66
CA ALA A 258 -6.91 0.62 -16.51
C ALA A 258 -7.94 -0.17 -15.71
N THR A 259 -9.20 -0.12 -16.13
CA THR A 259 -10.23 -1.02 -15.65
C THR A 259 -9.99 -2.43 -16.20
N PRO A 260 -10.64 -3.48 -15.66
CA PRO A 260 -10.56 -4.84 -16.20
C PRO A 260 -10.93 -4.93 -17.68
N GLN A 261 -11.73 -4.00 -18.20
CA GLN A 261 -12.14 -3.91 -19.61
C GLN A 261 -11.10 -3.15 -20.46
N GLY A 262 -9.96 -2.75 -19.89
CA GLY A 262 -8.89 -2.04 -20.59
C GLY A 262 -9.10 -0.55 -20.75
N ASN A 263 -10.21 0.02 -20.21
CA ASN A 263 -10.42 1.46 -20.23
C ASN A 263 -9.42 2.16 -19.32
N VAL A 264 -8.64 3.05 -19.88
CA VAL A 264 -7.68 3.84 -19.12
C VAL A 264 -8.41 4.80 -18.18
N VAL A 265 -8.02 4.80 -16.93
CA VAL A 265 -8.54 5.72 -15.93
C VAL A 265 -7.42 6.62 -15.47
N THR A 266 -7.47 7.86 -15.93
CA THR A 266 -6.60 8.90 -15.41
C THR A 266 -7.17 9.40 -14.08
N HIS A 267 -6.35 9.51 -13.06
CA HIS A 267 -6.70 10.22 -11.83
C HIS A 267 -6.67 11.75 -12.01
N SER A 268 -6.40 12.22 -13.23
CA SER A 268 -6.27 13.63 -13.56
C SER A 268 -7.46 14.52 -13.20
N GLY A 269 -8.63 13.94 -12.99
CA GLY A 269 -9.85 14.69 -12.60
C GLY A 269 -10.00 14.96 -11.09
N LYS A 270 -9.16 14.39 -10.24
CA LYS A 270 -9.27 14.57 -8.78
C LYS A 270 -7.90 14.93 -8.16
N ARG A 271 -7.38 16.06 -8.54
CA ARG A 271 -6.15 16.66 -7.99
C ARG A 271 -6.21 16.96 -6.49
N GLY A 272 -7.32 16.73 -5.81
CA GLY A 272 -7.49 16.95 -4.39
C GLY A 272 -6.88 15.89 -3.45
N TRP A 273 -6.22 14.86 -3.99
CA TRP A 273 -5.60 13.81 -3.17
C TRP A 273 -4.10 14.03 -2.94
N TRP A 274 -3.46 14.91 -3.72
CA TRP A 274 -2.02 15.08 -3.71
C TRP A 274 -1.67 16.53 -3.54
N ILE A 275 -0.84 16.83 -2.57
CA ILE A 275 -0.53 18.19 -2.15
C ILE A 275 0.27 18.95 -3.20
N THR A 276 -0.02 20.21 -3.22
CA THR A 276 0.58 21.25 -4.07
C THR A 276 2.09 21.44 -3.89
N ASP A 277 2.67 20.98 -2.80
CA ASP A 277 4.10 21.18 -2.48
C ASP A 277 5.06 20.19 -3.14
N TYR A 278 4.55 19.21 -3.88
CA TYR A 278 5.38 18.36 -4.75
C TYR A 278 5.85 19.06 -6.03
N THR A 279 5.68 20.36 -6.14
CA THR A 279 6.02 21.13 -7.36
C THR A 279 7.45 20.87 -7.82
N ASP A 280 8.39 20.73 -6.90
CA ASP A 280 9.79 20.48 -7.25
C ASP A 280 10.02 19.02 -7.68
N PHE A 281 9.41 18.05 -7.02
CA PHE A 281 9.45 16.66 -7.48
C PHE A 281 8.82 16.49 -8.84
N VAL A 282 7.61 17.02 -9.03
CA VAL A 282 6.89 16.96 -10.31
C VAL A 282 7.67 17.69 -11.40
N ARG A 283 8.27 18.84 -11.10
CA ARG A 283 9.10 19.61 -12.03
C ARG A 283 10.35 18.83 -12.44
N ASN A 284 11.04 18.23 -11.49
CA ASN A 284 12.26 17.46 -11.75
C ASN A 284 11.96 16.17 -12.49
N ILE A 285 10.87 15.49 -12.18
CA ILE A 285 10.41 14.32 -12.92
C ILE A 285 10.00 14.70 -14.35
N LYS A 286 9.33 15.84 -14.53
CA LYS A 286 9.03 16.38 -15.87
C LYS A 286 10.29 16.58 -16.69
N LYS A 287 11.34 17.11 -16.11
CA LYS A 287 12.63 17.27 -16.77
C LYS A 287 13.26 15.93 -17.15
N VAL A 288 13.29 14.97 -16.23
CA VAL A 288 13.79 13.61 -16.47
C VAL A 288 13.05 12.93 -17.63
N ILE A 289 11.75 13.17 -17.76
CA ILE A 289 10.92 12.59 -18.85
C ILE A 289 11.11 13.36 -20.15
N SER A 290 11.28 14.69 -20.13
CA SER A 290 11.42 15.51 -21.34
C SER A 290 12.79 15.43 -21.99
N ASP A 291 13.81 15.03 -21.27
CA ASP A 291 15.18 14.89 -21.75
C ASP A 291 15.42 13.53 -22.45
N GLN A 292 14.36 12.74 -22.69
CA GLN A 292 14.31 11.51 -23.50
C GLN A 292 13.73 11.73 -24.89
#